data_d3f134d47fc04d87b73946dba0e71761
#
_entry.id   d3f134d47fc04d87b73946dba0e71761
#
_cell.length_a   1.000
_cell.length_b   1.000
_cell.length_c   1.000
_cell.angle_alpha   90.00
_cell.angle_beta   90.00
_cell.angle_gamma   90.00
#
_symmetry.space_group_name_H-M   'P 1'
#
loop_
_entity.id
_entity.type
_entity.pdbx_description
1 polymer ?
#
loop_
_entity_poly.entity_id
_entity_poly.type
_entity_poly.pdbx_seq_one_letter_code
_entity_poly.pdbx_strand_id
1 'polypeptide(L)'
;YAKPTVKVFNFTNPAGVVSQTLRDMGYDFTYGICDAPSGMLHQFADLYGVSADRIVGECYGLNHLSFFRSIKIDGKEIMPELISRDDAYRETDMRFFGKDLLEHMGCVLNEYLYYFYYREQAVSNILHAPQTRGEVIEDINRQMTAELSKMDIENDFESCLKCFEKWYGRREDAYMANETGIHRNKAWTFDVFAPDAGGYAGVALRFIDIVESGKAGSMILCAPNQGAIPGLRDNDIVEITCDIAPDSCTPHKVTDGDERALELIRRVK
;
A
#
# COMPACT_ATOMS: atom_id res chain seq x y z
N TYR A 1 -12.76 27.60 -7.58
CA TYR A 1 -11.67 28.57 -7.31
C TYR A 1 -10.28 27.90 -7.32
N ALA A 2 -10.18 26.58 -7.66
CA ALA A 2 -8.91 25.91 -7.81
C ALA A 2 -8.21 26.32 -9.12
N LYS A 3 -6.88 26.28 -9.12
CA LYS A 3 -6.09 26.52 -10.34
C LYS A 3 -6.33 25.37 -11.34
N PRO A 4 -6.22 25.60 -12.66
CA PRO A 4 -6.35 24.54 -13.67
C PRO A 4 -5.34 23.39 -13.50
N THR A 5 -4.22 23.66 -12.81
CA THR A 5 -3.14 22.68 -12.55
C THR A 5 -3.33 21.91 -11.24
N VAL A 6 -4.46 22.08 -10.54
CA VAL A 6 -4.72 21.36 -9.28
C VAL A 6 -4.64 19.85 -9.48
N LYS A 7 -4.04 19.18 -8.49
CA LYS A 7 -4.08 17.71 -8.35
C LYS A 7 -4.75 17.40 -7.01
N VAL A 8 -5.60 16.38 -7.01
CA VAL A 8 -6.29 15.91 -5.81
C VAL A 8 -5.89 14.46 -5.57
N PHE A 9 -5.41 14.17 -4.37
CA PHE A 9 -5.09 12.81 -3.94
C PHE A 9 -6.20 12.30 -3.04
N ASN A 10 -6.82 11.21 -3.46
CA ASN A 10 -7.84 10.51 -2.69
C ASN A 10 -7.24 9.26 -2.05
N PHE A 11 -7.26 9.19 -0.73
CA PHE A 11 -6.91 7.99 0.04
C PHE A 11 -8.09 7.45 0.87
N THR A 12 -9.29 8.01 0.65
CA THR A 12 -10.50 7.53 1.31
C THR A 12 -10.92 6.20 0.71
N ASN A 13 -11.03 5.19 1.56
CA ASN A 13 -11.45 3.86 1.13
C ASN A 13 -12.97 3.73 0.99
N PRO A 14 -13.43 2.96 0.00
CA PRO A 14 -12.66 2.21 -1.01
C PRO A 14 -12.08 3.14 -2.09
N ALA A 15 -10.76 3.31 -2.09
CA ALA A 15 -10.09 4.34 -2.89
C ALA A 15 -10.33 4.21 -4.40
N GLY A 16 -10.39 2.99 -4.92
CA GLY A 16 -10.71 2.75 -6.34
C GLY A 16 -12.13 3.21 -6.71
N VAL A 17 -13.13 2.96 -5.86
CA VAL A 17 -14.53 3.36 -6.10
C VAL A 17 -14.69 4.88 -6.03
N VAL A 18 -14.12 5.51 -4.99
CA VAL A 18 -14.18 6.97 -4.84
C VAL A 18 -13.48 7.67 -6.02
N SER A 19 -12.29 7.20 -6.40
CA SER A 19 -11.55 7.77 -7.53
C SER A 19 -12.27 7.57 -8.85
N GLN A 20 -12.92 6.41 -9.09
CA GLN A 20 -13.77 6.16 -10.25
C GLN A 20 -14.93 7.17 -10.30
N THR A 21 -15.66 7.29 -9.18
CA THR A 21 -16.81 8.20 -9.11
C THR A 21 -16.41 9.65 -9.39
N LEU A 22 -15.33 10.13 -8.79
CA LEU A 22 -14.84 11.50 -9.01
C LEU A 22 -14.50 11.75 -10.48
N ARG A 23 -13.84 10.81 -11.15
CA ARG A 23 -13.51 10.94 -12.58
C ARG A 23 -14.75 10.84 -13.48
N ASP A 24 -15.69 9.96 -13.16
CA ASP A 24 -16.97 9.86 -13.89
C ASP A 24 -17.81 11.14 -13.76
N MET A 25 -17.59 11.92 -12.69
CA MET A 25 -18.15 13.27 -12.49
C MET A 25 -17.36 14.39 -13.20
N GLY A 26 -16.28 14.07 -13.93
CA GLY A 26 -15.45 15.02 -14.67
C GLY A 26 -14.28 15.63 -13.87
N TYR A 27 -13.93 15.07 -12.70
CA TYR A 27 -12.77 15.51 -11.91
C TYR A 27 -11.49 14.74 -12.31
N ASP A 28 -11.05 14.93 -13.55
CA ASP A 28 -9.93 14.19 -14.18
C ASP A 28 -8.55 14.43 -13.52
N PHE A 29 -8.45 15.45 -12.68
CA PHE A 29 -7.26 15.79 -11.90
C PHE A 29 -7.13 14.95 -10.60
N THR A 30 -8.02 13.98 -10.36
CA THR A 30 -8.02 13.14 -9.16
C THR A 30 -7.18 11.88 -9.37
N TYR A 31 -6.34 11.57 -8.40
CA TYR A 31 -5.57 10.33 -8.29
C TYR A 31 -5.90 9.63 -6.98
N GLY A 32 -6.19 8.33 -7.05
CA GLY A 32 -6.25 7.52 -5.84
C GLY A 32 -4.83 7.13 -5.41
N ILE A 33 -4.58 7.16 -4.12
CA ILE A 33 -3.33 6.72 -3.53
C ILE A 33 -3.59 5.67 -2.44
N CYS A 34 -2.72 4.66 -2.41
CA CYS A 34 -2.67 3.66 -1.36
C CYS A 34 -1.22 3.48 -0.95
N ASP A 35 -0.98 3.31 0.33
CA ASP A 35 0.36 3.09 0.87
C ASP A 35 0.75 1.61 0.90
N ALA A 36 -0.19 0.68 0.77
CA ALA A 36 0.07 -0.75 0.82
C ALA A 36 1.12 -1.22 -0.22
N PRO A 37 0.99 -0.97 -1.53
CA PRO A 37 2.00 -1.42 -2.49
C PRO A 37 3.37 -0.74 -2.29
N SER A 38 3.39 0.56 -1.99
CA SER A 38 4.64 1.27 -1.73
C SER A 38 5.28 0.84 -0.41
N GLY A 39 4.48 0.61 0.64
CA GLY A 39 4.94 0.08 1.91
C GLY A 39 5.59 -1.30 1.76
N MET A 40 5.03 -2.15 0.92
CA MET A 40 5.60 -3.46 0.62
C MET A 40 6.97 -3.33 -0.08
N LEU A 41 7.11 -2.40 -1.04
CA LEU A 41 8.41 -2.13 -1.66
C LEU A 41 9.44 -1.60 -0.64
N HIS A 42 9.05 -0.76 0.31
CA HIS A 42 9.92 -0.31 1.41
C HIS A 42 10.36 -1.48 2.29
N GLN A 43 9.45 -2.39 2.66
CA GLN A 43 9.81 -3.60 3.41
C GLN A 43 10.83 -4.47 2.65
N PHE A 44 10.71 -4.58 1.33
CA PHE A 44 11.68 -5.31 0.51
C PHE A 44 13.01 -4.56 0.41
N ALA A 45 13.00 -3.24 0.30
CA ALA A 45 14.21 -2.44 0.33
C ALA A 45 14.99 -2.63 1.65
N ASP A 46 14.29 -2.59 2.78
CA ASP A 46 14.84 -2.87 4.10
C ASP A 46 15.42 -4.28 4.20
N LEU A 47 14.69 -5.28 3.67
CA LEU A 47 15.14 -6.68 3.65
C LEU A 47 16.45 -6.87 2.87
N TYR A 48 16.65 -6.08 1.82
CA TYR A 48 17.88 -6.11 1.00
C TYR A 48 18.94 -5.10 1.46
N GLY A 49 18.63 -4.28 2.47
CA GLY A 49 19.54 -3.25 2.99
C GLY A 49 19.86 -2.14 1.98
N VAL A 50 18.87 -1.78 1.15
CA VAL A 50 18.98 -0.70 0.15
C VAL A 50 17.99 0.41 0.45
N SER A 51 18.23 1.61 -0.09
CA SER A 51 17.27 2.70 0.03
C SER A 51 16.07 2.47 -0.91
N ALA A 52 14.89 2.97 -0.50
CA ALA A 52 13.62 2.73 -1.19
C ALA A 52 13.55 3.31 -2.61
N ASP A 53 14.37 4.30 -2.95
CA ASP A 53 14.47 4.88 -4.30
C ASP A 53 15.15 3.95 -5.31
N ARG A 54 15.85 2.90 -4.84
CA ARG A 54 16.54 1.92 -5.68
C ARG A 54 15.66 0.72 -6.07
N ILE A 55 14.49 0.56 -5.41
CA ILE A 55 13.57 -0.53 -5.70
C ILE A 55 12.38 -0.04 -6.53
N VAL A 56 12.04 -0.81 -7.55
CA VAL A 56 10.90 -0.54 -8.43
C VAL A 56 10.07 -1.79 -8.57
N GLY A 57 8.74 -1.66 -8.41
CA GLY A 57 7.79 -2.76 -8.58
C GLY A 57 6.84 -2.50 -9.73
N GLU A 58 6.61 -3.50 -10.56
CA GLU A 58 5.57 -3.52 -11.59
C GLU A 58 4.29 -4.08 -11.00
N CYS A 59 3.45 -3.18 -10.47
CA CYS A 59 2.18 -3.51 -9.86
C CYS A 59 1.03 -3.38 -10.86
N TYR A 60 0.02 -4.25 -10.78
CA TYR A 60 -1.21 -4.16 -11.56
C TYR A 60 -2.39 -4.76 -10.82
N GLY A 61 -3.58 -4.23 -11.02
CA GLY A 61 -4.81 -4.72 -10.42
C GLY A 61 -5.80 -3.63 -10.08
N LEU A 62 -6.57 -3.86 -9.02
CA LEU A 62 -7.45 -2.88 -8.40
C LEU A 62 -6.93 -2.54 -7.01
N ASN A 63 -7.33 -1.40 -6.46
CA ASN A 63 -6.94 -1.05 -5.09
C ASN A 63 -7.31 -2.18 -4.11
N HIS A 64 -6.34 -2.65 -3.31
CA HIS A 64 -6.40 -3.81 -2.42
C HIS A 64 -6.54 -5.18 -3.11
N LEU A 65 -6.56 -5.23 -4.43
CA LEU A 65 -6.59 -6.44 -5.23
C LEU A 65 -5.56 -6.29 -6.35
N SER A 66 -4.29 -6.19 -5.96
CA SER A 66 -3.18 -5.95 -6.87
C SER A 66 -2.04 -6.96 -6.69
N PHE A 67 -1.24 -7.08 -7.72
CA PHE A 67 -0.20 -8.09 -7.87
C PHE A 67 1.08 -7.42 -8.36
N PHE A 68 2.23 -7.84 -7.85
CA PHE A 68 3.53 -7.47 -8.42
C PHE A 68 3.99 -8.55 -9.38
N ARG A 69 4.16 -8.21 -10.67
CA ARG A 69 4.70 -9.11 -11.69
C ARG A 69 6.22 -9.05 -11.85
N SER A 70 6.84 -8.01 -11.34
CA SER A 70 8.30 -7.79 -11.35
C SER A 70 8.68 -6.88 -10.19
N ILE A 71 9.79 -7.15 -9.55
CA ILE A 71 10.39 -6.28 -8.53
C ILE A 71 11.88 -6.22 -8.83
N LYS A 72 12.40 -5.00 -9.02
CA LYS A 72 13.80 -4.77 -9.40
C LYS A 72 14.52 -3.88 -8.40
N ILE A 73 15.77 -4.21 -8.12
CA ILE A 73 16.73 -3.35 -7.41
C ILE A 73 17.82 -2.96 -8.39
N ASP A 74 18.02 -1.67 -8.62
CA ASP A 74 18.97 -1.12 -9.63
C ASP A 74 18.80 -1.75 -11.01
N GLY A 75 17.55 -2.00 -11.41
CA GLY A 75 17.22 -2.62 -12.68
C GLY A 75 17.38 -4.14 -12.74
N LYS A 76 17.91 -4.80 -11.70
CA LYS A 76 18.04 -6.27 -11.63
C LYS A 76 16.78 -6.87 -11.02
N GLU A 77 16.16 -7.83 -11.72
CA GLU A 77 14.99 -8.58 -11.25
C GLU A 77 15.34 -9.40 -10.00
N ILE A 78 14.52 -9.28 -8.94
CA ILE A 78 14.71 -9.99 -7.68
C ILE A 78 13.50 -10.86 -7.28
N MET A 79 12.38 -10.80 -7.98
CA MET A 79 11.14 -11.51 -7.62
C MET A 79 11.34 -13.01 -7.37
N PRO A 80 12.01 -13.78 -8.26
CA PRO A 80 12.20 -15.22 -8.04
C PRO A 80 13.02 -15.51 -6.78
N GLU A 81 14.06 -14.70 -6.52
CA GLU A 81 14.87 -14.80 -5.31
C GLU A 81 14.04 -14.44 -4.08
N LEU A 82 13.32 -13.30 -4.12
CA LEU A 82 12.49 -12.81 -3.04
C LEU A 82 11.44 -13.85 -2.59
N ILE A 83 10.74 -14.48 -3.55
CA ILE A 83 9.75 -15.52 -3.26
C ILE A 83 10.39 -16.76 -2.61
N SER A 84 11.64 -17.07 -2.94
CA SER A 84 12.36 -18.21 -2.36
C SER A 84 12.92 -17.96 -0.96
N ARG A 85 13.05 -16.71 -0.52
CA ARG A 85 13.66 -16.30 0.75
C ARG A 85 12.73 -16.52 1.95
N ASP A 86 13.16 -17.32 2.92
CA ASP A 86 12.36 -17.58 4.14
C ASP A 86 12.25 -16.36 5.06
N ASP A 87 13.23 -15.44 5.04
CA ASP A 87 13.19 -14.20 5.82
C ASP A 87 12.17 -13.20 5.27
N ALA A 88 11.87 -13.23 3.97
CA ALA A 88 10.79 -12.42 3.40
C ALA A 88 9.43 -12.75 4.05
N TYR A 89 9.16 -14.04 4.31
CA TYR A 89 7.93 -14.49 4.99
C TYR A 89 7.93 -14.26 6.51
N ARG A 90 9.01 -13.77 7.08
CA ARG A 90 9.07 -13.38 8.51
C ARG A 90 9.08 -11.87 8.72
N GLU A 91 9.72 -11.15 7.82
CA GLU A 91 10.05 -9.74 8.00
C GLU A 91 9.14 -8.80 7.21
N THR A 92 8.38 -9.32 6.22
CA THR A 92 7.53 -8.51 5.34
C THR A 92 6.07 -8.98 5.35
N ASP A 93 5.19 -8.27 4.65
CA ASP A 93 3.78 -8.65 4.54
C ASP A 93 3.54 -9.91 3.68
N MET A 94 4.58 -10.46 3.05
CA MET A 94 4.52 -11.82 2.51
C MET A 94 4.22 -12.87 3.59
N ARG A 95 4.41 -12.57 4.89
CA ARG A 95 4.07 -13.44 6.02
C ARG A 95 2.62 -13.88 6.06
N PHE A 96 1.72 -13.14 5.42
CA PHE A 96 0.29 -13.48 5.36
C PHE A 96 -0.02 -14.62 4.39
N PHE A 97 0.94 -15.01 3.54
CA PHE A 97 0.73 -16.00 2.50
C PHE A 97 1.66 -17.20 2.68
N GLY A 98 1.14 -18.39 2.35
CA GLY A 98 1.99 -19.57 2.24
C GLY A 98 2.96 -19.46 1.07
N LYS A 99 4.20 -19.90 1.27
CA LYS A 99 5.25 -19.88 0.25
C LYS A 99 4.81 -20.61 -1.03
N ASP A 100 4.17 -21.76 -0.87
CA ASP A 100 3.65 -22.57 -1.99
C ASP A 100 2.69 -21.77 -2.89
N LEU A 101 1.87 -20.87 -2.30
CA LEU A 101 0.96 -20.03 -3.07
C LEU A 101 1.74 -19.04 -3.93
N LEU A 102 2.70 -18.32 -3.35
CA LEU A 102 3.46 -17.30 -4.08
C LEU A 102 4.39 -17.94 -5.13
N GLU A 103 5.01 -19.10 -4.82
CA GLU A 103 5.79 -19.87 -5.79
C GLU A 103 4.92 -20.34 -6.97
N HIS A 104 3.70 -20.83 -6.69
CA HIS A 104 2.76 -21.25 -7.72
C HIS A 104 2.25 -20.09 -8.58
N MET A 105 2.04 -18.90 -7.96
CA MET A 105 1.61 -17.70 -8.67
C MET A 105 2.77 -17.02 -9.43
N GLY A 106 4.00 -17.22 -8.97
CA GLY A 106 5.19 -16.53 -9.51
C GLY A 106 5.15 -15.01 -9.33
N CYS A 107 4.37 -14.51 -8.38
CA CYS A 107 4.17 -13.08 -8.12
C CYS A 107 3.97 -12.80 -6.63
N VAL A 108 4.18 -11.55 -6.21
CA VAL A 108 3.86 -11.09 -4.87
C VAL A 108 2.46 -10.48 -4.85
N LEU A 109 1.71 -10.79 -3.82
CA LEU A 109 0.31 -10.42 -3.64
C LEU A 109 0.19 -9.22 -2.70
N ASN A 110 -0.74 -8.30 -3.00
CA ASN A 110 -1.17 -7.31 -2.03
C ASN A 110 -1.73 -8.02 -0.78
N GLU A 111 -1.41 -7.54 0.41
CA GLU A 111 -1.77 -8.19 1.68
C GLU A 111 -3.28 -8.40 1.85
N TYR A 112 -4.10 -7.52 1.29
CA TYR A 112 -5.56 -7.65 1.35
C TYR A 112 -6.12 -8.83 0.54
N LEU A 113 -5.34 -9.41 -0.39
CA LEU A 113 -5.70 -10.64 -1.07
C LEU A 113 -5.77 -11.85 -0.11
N TYR A 114 -5.28 -11.70 1.13
CA TYR A 114 -5.53 -12.67 2.19
C TYR A 114 -7.02 -12.99 2.36
N TYR A 115 -7.88 -11.98 2.31
CA TYR A 115 -9.34 -12.16 2.42
C TYR A 115 -9.96 -12.96 1.27
N PHE A 116 -9.28 -13.05 0.14
CA PHE A 116 -9.70 -13.86 -0.99
C PHE A 116 -9.14 -15.28 -0.92
N TYR A 117 -7.83 -15.42 -0.76
CA TYR A 117 -7.16 -16.73 -0.79
C TYR A 117 -7.36 -17.54 0.50
N TYR A 118 -7.54 -16.90 1.64
CA TYR A 118 -7.74 -17.51 2.97
C TYR A 118 -9.07 -17.09 3.60
N ARG A 119 -10.10 -16.93 2.78
CA ARG A 119 -11.39 -16.39 3.19
C ARG A 119 -11.99 -17.10 4.40
N GLU A 120 -12.03 -18.42 4.39
CA GLU A 120 -12.65 -19.20 5.47
C GLU A 120 -11.88 -19.05 6.77
N GLN A 121 -10.55 -19.03 6.70
CA GLN A 121 -9.70 -18.77 7.84
C GLN A 121 -9.90 -17.36 8.38
N ALA A 122 -9.93 -16.36 7.52
CA ALA A 122 -10.18 -14.96 7.91
C ALA A 122 -11.53 -14.82 8.61
N VAL A 123 -12.60 -15.37 8.04
CA VAL A 123 -13.95 -15.33 8.63
C VAL A 123 -13.96 -16.05 9.98
N SER A 124 -13.37 -17.25 10.07
CA SER A 124 -13.29 -17.98 11.33
C SER A 124 -12.55 -17.18 12.41
N ASN A 125 -11.40 -16.63 12.07
CA ASN A 125 -10.60 -15.85 13.01
C ASN A 125 -11.34 -14.59 13.49
N ILE A 126 -11.96 -13.84 12.59
CA ILE A 126 -12.74 -12.63 12.92
C ILE A 126 -13.92 -12.97 13.85
N LEU A 127 -14.65 -14.04 13.56
CA LEU A 127 -15.80 -14.45 14.37
C LEU A 127 -15.43 -14.91 15.78
N HIS A 128 -14.20 -15.41 15.97
CA HIS A 128 -13.70 -15.85 17.28
C HIS A 128 -12.82 -14.80 17.97
N ALA A 129 -12.54 -13.67 17.33
CA ALA A 129 -11.79 -12.59 17.94
C ALA A 129 -12.58 -11.98 19.12
N PRO A 130 -11.93 -11.67 20.26
CA PRO A 130 -12.60 -11.09 21.43
C PRO A 130 -13.14 -9.68 21.18
N GLN A 131 -12.56 -8.98 20.23
CA GLN A 131 -12.92 -7.62 19.80
C GLN A 131 -12.77 -7.51 18.28
N THR A 132 -13.61 -6.70 17.67
CA THR A 132 -13.43 -6.31 16.26
C THR A 132 -12.21 -5.38 16.10
N ARG A 133 -11.67 -5.30 14.91
CA ARG A 133 -10.59 -4.35 14.60
C ARG A 133 -10.99 -2.90 14.92
N GLY A 134 -12.25 -2.52 14.66
CA GLY A 134 -12.78 -1.19 15.00
C GLY A 134 -12.74 -0.90 16.48
N GLU A 135 -13.20 -1.82 17.33
CA GLU A 135 -13.17 -1.69 18.80
C GLU A 135 -11.74 -1.58 19.33
N VAL A 136 -10.80 -2.37 18.79
CA VAL A 136 -9.38 -2.28 19.17
C VAL A 136 -8.81 -0.89 18.85
N ILE A 137 -9.07 -0.36 17.65
CA ILE A 137 -8.59 0.97 17.25
C ILE A 137 -9.23 2.07 18.10
N GLU A 138 -10.53 1.98 18.35
CA GLU A 138 -11.25 2.94 19.20
C GLU A 138 -10.66 2.97 20.62
N ASP A 139 -10.40 1.82 21.21
CA ASP A 139 -9.81 1.73 22.54
C ASP A 139 -8.39 2.32 22.58
N ILE A 140 -7.55 2.01 21.59
CA ILE A 140 -6.21 2.59 21.46
C ILE A 140 -6.28 4.11 21.33
N ASN A 141 -7.12 4.64 20.45
CA ASN A 141 -7.26 6.09 20.23
C ASN A 141 -7.76 6.80 21.49
N ARG A 142 -8.75 6.22 22.19
CA ARG A 142 -9.29 6.74 23.43
C ARG A 142 -8.23 6.82 24.53
N GLN A 143 -7.45 5.76 24.72
CA GLN A 143 -6.38 5.73 25.70
C GLN A 143 -5.23 6.67 25.35
N MET A 144 -4.81 6.70 24.10
CA MET A 144 -3.78 7.63 23.60
C MET A 144 -4.19 9.09 23.84
N THR A 145 -5.41 9.46 23.45
CA THR A 145 -5.93 10.81 23.64
C THR A 145 -6.02 11.18 25.13
N ALA A 146 -6.49 10.26 25.97
CA ALA A 146 -6.58 10.48 27.42
C ALA A 146 -5.21 10.64 28.09
N GLU A 147 -4.18 10.00 27.59
CA GLU A 147 -2.79 10.13 28.07
C GLU A 147 -2.18 11.44 27.58
N LEU A 148 -2.22 11.71 26.28
CA LEU A 148 -1.67 12.93 25.66
C LEU A 148 -2.34 14.22 26.17
N SER A 149 -3.65 14.20 26.47
CA SER A 149 -4.36 15.39 27.01
C SER A 149 -3.87 15.85 28.38
N LYS A 150 -3.07 15.05 29.06
CA LYS A 150 -2.47 15.38 30.37
C LYS A 150 -1.02 15.84 30.26
N MET A 151 -0.47 15.83 29.06
CA MET A 151 0.93 16.15 28.77
C MET A 151 1.06 17.56 28.18
N ASP A 152 2.21 18.16 28.35
CA ASP A 152 2.53 19.49 27.82
C ASP A 152 3.35 19.34 26.53
N ILE A 153 2.65 19.31 25.39
CA ILE A 153 3.28 19.10 24.09
C ILE A 153 4.24 20.24 23.68
N GLU A 154 4.01 21.45 24.19
CA GLU A 154 4.85 22.61 23.86
C GLU A 154 6.21 22.57 24.58
N ASN A 155 6.23 22.06 25.82
CA ASN A 155 7.44 22.04 26.64
C ASN A 155 8.06 20.64 26.80
N ASP A 156 7.32 19.56 26.48
CA ASP A 156 7.78 18.18 26.61
C ASP A 156 7.36 17.33 25.39
N PHE A 157 7.77 17.75 24.22
CA PHE A 157 7.49 17.06 22.96
C PHE A 157 8.01 15.61 22.96
N GLU A 158 9.18 15.36 23.55
CA GLU A 158 9.81 14.03 23.56
C GLU A 158 8.95 12.99 24.30
N SER A 159 8.41 13.35 25.48
CA SER A 159 7.52 12.46 26.21
C SER A 159 6.19 12.25 25.46
N CYS A 160 5.66 13.27 24.80
CA CYS A 160 4.47 13.16 23.98
C CYS A 160 4.72 12.23 22.77
N LEU A 161 5.86 12.33 22.12
CA LEU A 161 6.27 11.45 21.02
C LEU A 161 6.35 9.98 21.48
N LYS A 162 6.98 9.71 22.63
CA LYS A 162 7.03 8.36 23.22
C LYS A 162 5.64 7.80 23.54
N CYS A 163 4.72 8.66 24.02
CA CYS A 163 3.34 8.28 24.24
C CYS A 163 2.65 7.91 22.92
N PHE A 164 2.80 8.71 21.87
CA PHE A 164 2.30 8.42 20.54
C PHE A 164 2.86 7.11 20.00
N GLU A 165 4.19 6.91 20.03
CA GLU A 165 4.86 5.69 19.58
C GLU A 165 4.33 4.44 20.28
N LYS A 166 4.14 4.51 21.61
CA LYS A 166 3.58 3.41 22.40
C LYS A 166 2.21 2.98 21.91
N TRP A 167 1.31 3.92 21.66
CA TRP A 167 -0.08 3.63 21.30
C TRP A 167 -0.21 3.32 19.81
N TYR A 168 0.48 4.06 18.97
CA TYR A 168 0.47 3.81 17.54
C TYR A 168 1.16 2.47 17.19
N GLY A 169 2.25 2.14 17.88
CA GLY A 169 2.89 0.82 17.78
C GLY A 169 1.92 -0.32 18.08
N ARG A 170 1.08 -0.21 19.11
CA ARG A 170 0.03 -1.21 19.38
C ARG A 170 -0.98 -1.34 18.25
N ARG A 171 -1.35 -0.23 17.61
CA ARG A 171 -2.24 -0.23 16.44
C ARG A 171 -1.60 -0.97 15.26
N GLU A 172 -0.33 -0.70 15.02
CA GLU A 172 0.43 -1.34 13.94
C GLU A 172 0.69 -2.83 14.21
N ASP A 173 1.00 -3.20 15.46
CA ASP A 173 1.17 -4.60 15.86
C ASP A 173 -0.13 -5.42 15.75
N ALA A 174 -1.28 -4.76 15.90
CA ALA A 174 -2.59 -5.37 15.72
C ALA A 174 -3.07 -5.37 14.25
N TYR A 175 -2.28 -4.84 13.29
CA TYR A 175 -2.66 -4.81 11.87
C TYR A 175 -2.74 -6.21 11.29
N MET A 176 -3.89 -6.55 10.70
CA MET A 176 -4.21 -7.88 10.16
C MET A 176 -4.14 -9.04 11.17
N ALA A 177 -3.89 -8.79 12.46
CA ALA A 177 -3.70 -9.83 13.46
C ALA A 177 -4.99 -10.62 13.76
N ASN A 178 -6.13 -9.94 13.81
CA ASN A 178 -7.42 -10.59 14.04
C ASN A 178 -7.81 -11.53 12.88
N GLU A 179 -7.53 -11.11 11.66
CA GLU A 179 -7.88 -11.81 10.43
C GLU A 179 -6.98 -13.02 10.18
N THR A 180 -5.69 -12.82 10.40
CA THR A 180 -4.65 -13.79 10.03
C THR A 180 -4.21 -14.69 11.20
N GLY A 181 -4.32 -14.22 12.44
CA GLY A 181 -3.66 -14.81 13.60
C GLY A 181 -2.14 -14.60 13.61
N ILE A 182 -1.61 -13.77 12.72
CA ILE A 182 -0.17 -13.53 12.57
C ILE A 182 0.18 -12.14 13.12
N HIS A 183 1.20 -12.09 13.97
CA HIS A 183 1.73 -10.86 14.55
C HIS A 183 3.07 -10.49 13.90
N ARG A 184 3.45 -9.21 13.98
CA ARG A 184 4.77 -8.74 13.53
C ARG A 184 5.88 -9.32 14.40
N ASN A 185 7.00 -9.70 13.81
CA ASN A 185 8.18 -10.16 14.54
C ASN A 185 8.98 -9.01 15.15
N LYS A 186 8.93 -7.84 14.52
CA LYS A 186 9.59 -6.62 15.00
C LYS A 186 8.55 -5.63 15.47
N ALA A 187 8.79 -5.01 16.64
CA ALA A 187 8.00 -3.88 17.09
C ALA A 187 8.03 -2.75 16.04
N TRP A 188 6.91 -2.09 15.86
CA TRP A 188 6.86 -0.89 15.03
C TRP A 188 7.71 0.21 15.66
N THR A 189 8.50 0.87 14.83
CA THR A 189 9.32 2.03 15.22
C THR A 189 8.99 3.20 14.31
N PHE A 190 9.11 4.40 14.84
CA PHE A 190 8.87 5.63 14.12
C PHE A 190 10.01 6.61 14.36
N ASP A 191 10.60 7.11 13.29
CA ASP A 191 11.54 8.23 13.35
C ASP A 191 10.90 9.46 12.72
N VAL A 192 10.48 10.40 13.57
CA VAL A 192 9.84 11.65 13.14
C VAL A 192 10.77 12.52 12.28
N PHE A 193 12.07 12.29 12.34
CA PHE A 193 13.08 13.02 11.57
C PHE A 193 13.55 12.25 10.32
N ALA A 194 12.98 11.08 10.05
CA ALA A 194 13.32 10.33 8.85
C ALA A 194 13.02 11.17 7.59
N PRO A 195 13.94 11.19 6.61
CA PRO A 195 13.74 11.97 5.38
C PRO A 195 12.61 11.43 4.50
N ASP A 196 12.27 10.16 4.65
CA ASP A 196 11.15 9.51 3.95
C ASP A 196 9.98 9.35 4.93
N ALA A 197 8.95 10.13 4.71
CA ALA A 197 7.75 10.10 5.56
C ALA A 197 6.97 8.78 5.45
N GLY A 198 7.14 8.01 4.34
CA GLY A 198 6.34 6.81 4.07
C GLY A 198 4.84 7.07 4.02
N GLY A 199 4.03 6.01 3.98
CA GLY A 199 2.58 6.07 4.03
C GLY A 199 1.96 6.95 2.94
N TYR A 200 0.70 7.36 3.15
CA TYR A 200 -0.03 8.22 2.19
C TYR A 200 0.65 9.55 1.91
N ALA A 201 1.24 10.18 2.93
CA ALA A 201 1.94 11.45 2.77
C ALA A 201 3.18 11.28 1.87
N GLY A 202 3.96 10.23 2.07
CA GLY A 202 5.12 9.90 1.25
C GLY A 202 4.75 9.71 -0.22
N VAL A 203 3.66 8.99 -0.51
CA VAL A 203 3.17 8.81 -1.89
C VAL A 203 2.79 10.16 -2.53
N ALA A 204 2.03 11.01 -1.82
CA ALA A 204 1.62 12.31 -2.33
C ALA A 204 2.81 13.26 -2.54
N LEU A 205 3.74 13.32 -1.58
CA LEU A 205 4.93 14.17 -1.66
C LEU A 205 5.86 13.73 -2.79
N ARG A 206 6.05 12.42 -2.99
CA ARG A 206 6.83 11.91 -4.12
C ARG A 206 6.23 12.31 -5.47
N PHE A 207 4.90 12.26 -5.62
CA PHE A 207 4.25 12.73 -6.84
C PHE A 207 4.52 14.23 -7.07
N ILE A 208 4.39 15.04 -6.03
CA ILE A 208 4.67 16.48 -6.09
C ILE A 208 6.13 16.72 -6.49
N ASP A 209 7.07 16.03 -5.87
CA ASP A 209 8.51 16.17 -6.20
C ASP A 209 8.80 15.85 -7.67
N ILE A 210 8.23 14.75 -8.21
CA ILE A 210 8.37 14.41 -9.62
C ILE A 210 7.85 15.53 -10.52
N VAL A 211 6.65 16.06 -10.23
CA VAL A 211 6.02 17.09 -11.05
C VAL A 211 6.78 18.42 -10.95
N GLU A 212 7.17 18.84 -9.75
CA GLU A 212 7.85 20.13 -9.52
C GLU A 212 9.31 20.10 -9.98
N SER A 213 10.01 18.97 -9.84
CA SER A 213 11.38 18.84 -10.32
C SER A 213 11.48 18.75 -11.85
N GLY A 214 10.37 18.44 -12.53
CA GLY A 214 10.33 18.22 -13.97
C GLY A 214 11.03 16.92 -14.43
N LYS A 215 11.45 16.07 -13.48
CA LYS A 215 12.06 14.77 -13.77
C LYS A 215 10.98 13.70 -13.83
N ALA A 216 11.01 12.87 -14.87
CA ALA A 216 10.13 11.71 -14.93
C ALA A 216 10.45 10.73 -13.79
N GLY A 217 9.41 10.11 -13.24
CA GLY A 217 9.51 9.10 -12.21
C GLY A 217 8.44 8.02 -12.37
N SER A 218 8.57 6.92 -11.66
CA SER A 218 7.60 5.84 -11.66
C SER A 218 6.98 5.68 -10.27
N MET A 219 5.65 5.48 -10.23
CA MET A 219 4.88 5.32 -8.99
C MET A 219 3.69 4.39 -9.19
N ILE A 220 3.24 3.75 -8.10
CA ILE A 220 1.99 2.98 -8.09
C ILE A 220 0.85 3.90 -7.65
N LEU A 221 -0.18 4.02 -8.48
CA LEU A 221 -1.33 4.90 -8.27
C LEU A 221 -2.63 4.22 -8.69
N CYS A 222 -3.76 4.68 -8.13
CA CYS A 222 -5.06 4.42 -8.71
C CYS A 222 -5.31 5.45 -9.83
N ALA A 223 -5.16 5.00 -11.07
CA ALA A 223 -5.21 5.82 -12.28
C ALA A 223 -6.08 5.16 -13.35
N PRO A 224 -6.52 5.89 -14.40
CA PRO A 224 -7.24 5.29 -15.52
C PRO A 224 -6.41 4.20 -16.21
N ASN A 225 -7.08 3.14 -16.61
CA ASN A 225 -6.48 1.98 -17.26
C ASN A 225 -5.76 2.31 -18.57
N GLN A 226 -6.31 3.16 -19.42
CA GLN A 226 -5.75 3.54 -20.73
C GLN A 226 -5.28 2.33 -21.56
N GLY A 227 -6.04 1.22 -21.48
CA GLY A 227 -5.71 -0.04 -22.15
C GLY A 227 -4.49 -0.76 -21.55
N ALA A 228 -4.09 -0.48 -20.33
CA ALA A 228 -2.93 -1.12 -19.68
C ALA A 228 -3.26 -2.56 -19.25
N ILE A 229 -4.39 -2.79 -18.60
CA ILE A 229 -4.87 -4.12 -18.22
C ILE A 229 -5.87 -4.60 -19.28
N PRO A 230 -5.59 -5.72 -19.98
CA PRO A 230 -6.48 -6.24 -21.02
C PRO A 230 -7.87 -6.61 -20.48
N GLY A 231 -8.91 -6.23 -21.23
CA GLY A 231 -10.30 -6.57 -20.91
C GLY A 231 -11.01 -5.57 -20.00
N LEU A 232 -10.33 -4.52 -19.53
CA LEU A 232 -10.91 -3.38 -18.85
C LEU A 232 -11.07 -2.19 -19.79
N ARG A 233 -11.99 -1.28 -19.48
CA ARG A 233 -12.20 -0.03 -20.25
C ARG A 233 -11.08 0.96 -19.98
N ASP A 234 -10.81 1.88 -20.88
CA ASP A 234 -9.73 2.87 -20.75
C ASP A 234 -9.90 3.80 -19.55
N ASN A 235 -11.16 4.12 -19.20
CA ASN A 235 -11.50 4.97 -18.05
C ASN A 235 -11.72 4.22 -16.73
N ASP A 236 -11.60 2.90 -16.71
CA ASP A 236 -11.62 2.13 -15.45
C ASP A 236 -10.44 2.51 -14.58
N ILE A 237 -10.70 2.84 -13.32
CA ILE A 237 -9.62 3.10 -12.36
C ILE A 237 -9.03 1.77 -11.90
N VAL A 238 -7.72 1.66 -12.05
CA VAL A 238 -6.89 0.51 -11.68
C VAL A 238 -5.76 0.95 -10.76
N GLU A 239 -5.27 0.07 -9.90
CA GLU A 239 -4.05 0.28 -9.12
C GLU A 239 -2.88 -0.30 -9.92
N ILE A 240 -2.03 0.58 -10.41
CA ILE A 240 -1.02 0.21 -11.41
C ILE A 240 0.21 1.10 -11.33
N THR A 241 1.36 0.54 -11.70
CA THR A 241 2.58 1.33 -11.89
C THR A 241 2.41 2.26 -13.08
N CYS A 242 2.69 3.54 -12.85
CA CYS A 242 2.58 4.61 -13.84
C CYS A 242 3.91 5.35 -13.98
N ASP A 243 4.26 5.74 -15.19
CA ASP A 243 5.23 6.79 -15.43
C ASP A 243 4.56 8.15 -15.23
N ILE A 244 5.18 8.97 -14.39
CA ILE A 244 4.71 10.31 -14.05
C ILE A 244 5.67 11.33 -14.65
N ALA A 245 5.11 12.32 -15.33
CA ALA A 245 5.79 13.55 -15.75
C ALA A 245 4.91 14.76 -15.40
N PRO A 246 5.39 16.00 -15.51
CA PRO A 246 4.62 17.19 -15.12
C PRO A 246 3.17 17.23 -15.64
N ASP A 247 2.97 16.82 -16.89
CA ASP A 247 1.67 16.88 -17.56
C ASP A 247 1.08 15.51 -17.91
N SER A 248 1.67 14.41 -17.46
CA SER A 248 1.22 13.06 -17.81
C SER A 248 1.33 12.06 -16.67
N CYS A 249 0.39 11.10 -16.69
CA CYS A 249 0.41 9.90 -15.86
C CYS A 249 0.04 8.74 -16.80
N THR A 250 1.02 7.89 -17.13
CA THR A 250 0.87 6.83 -18.12
C THR A 250 1.04 5.47 -17.45
N PRO A 251 0.00 4.63 -17.40
CA PRO A 251 0.10 3.30 -16.79
C PRO A 251 0.95 2.37 -17.64
N HIS A 252 1.71 1.50 -16.97
CA HIS A 252 2.51 0.47 -17.62
C HIS A 252 1.64 -0.62 -18.21
N LYS A 253 1.92 -1.01 -19.46
CA LYS A 253 1.18 -2.09 -20.12
C LYS A 253 1.44 -3.45 -19.47
N VAL A 254 0.38 -4.18 -19.17
CA VAL A 254 0.43 -5.53 -18.61
C VAL A 254 0.39 -6.53 -19.77
N THR A 255 1.55 -6.99 -20.19
CA THR A 255 1.71 -7.93 -21.32
C THR A 255 1.86 -9.38 -20.90
N ASP A 256 2.22 -9.61 -19.64
CA ASP A 256 2.61 -10.89 -19.05
C ASP A 256 1.97 -11.12 -17.65
N GLY A 257 0.78 -10.57 -17.44
CA GLY A 257 0.01 -10.79 -16.21
C GLY A 257 -0.45 -12.25 -16.07
N ASP A 258 -0.45 -12.76 -14.84
CA ASP A 258 -1.04 -14.08 -14.56
C ASP A 258 -2.53 -14.09 -14.94
N GLU A 259 -2.98 -15.06 -15.73
CA GLU A 259 -4.35 -15.07 -16.25
C GLU A 259 -5.40 -15.24 -15.14
N ARG A 260 -5.08 -15.94 -14.04
CA ARG A 260 -5.98 -16.06 -12.88
C ARG A 260 -6.14 -14.73 -12.16
N ALA A 261 -5.04 -13.96 -12.04
CA ALA A 261 -5.08 -12.60 -11.50
C ALA A 261 -5.92 -11.68 -12.39
N LEU A 262 -5.69 -11.72 -13.70
CA LEU A 262 -6.47 -10.93 -14.67
C LEU A 262 -7.96 -11.30 -14.68
N GLU A 263 -8.30 -12.58 -14.55
CA GLU A 263 -9.69 -13.01 -14.43
C GLU A 263 -10.33 -12.49 -13.14
N LEU A 264 -9.63 -12.58 -12.01
CA LEU A 264 -10.11 -12.05 -10.73
C LEU A 264 -10.33 -10.53 -10.80
N ILE A 265 -9.40 -9.78 -11.39
CA ILE A 265 -9.52 -8.34 -11.61
C ILE A 265 -10.78 -8.02 -12.44
N ARG A 266 -10.99 -8.72 -13.56
CA ARG A 266 -12.17 -8.51 -14.44
C ARG A 266 -13.50 -8.85 -13.75
N ARG A 267 -13.50 -9.81 -12.85
CA ARG A 267 -14.71 -10.22 -12.11
C ARG A 267 -15.12 -9.23 -11.02
N VAL A 268 -14.15 -8.54 -10.44
CA VAL A 268 -14.39 -7.58 -9.34
C VAL A 268 -14.69 -6.18 -9.89
N LYS A 269 -14.05 -5.80 -11.02
CA LYS A 269 -14.31 -4.51 -11.67
C LYS A 269 -15.66 -4.44 -12.34
#